data_2fcab7512b91db4be3fa09d418b88752
#
_entry.id   2fcab7512b91db4be3fa09d418b88752
#
_cell.length_a   1.000
_cell.length_b   1.000
_cell.length_c   1.000
_cell.angle_alpha   90.00
_cell.angle_beta   90.00
_cell.angle_gamma   90.00
#
_symmetry.space_group_name_H-M   'P 1'
#
loop_
_entity.id
_entity.type
_entity.pdbx_description
1 polymer ?
#
loop_
_entity_poly.entity_id
_entity_poly.type
_entity_poly.pdbx_seq_one_letter_code
_entity_poly.pdbx_strand_id
1 'polypeptide(L)'
;MAELSQVPAQKVADLFANETGYQTPKIDTRAAIFQDDKILLVQESNGKWALPGGWCDVDQSVAENTLKEVKEEAGIDAILERVIAIQDREKHNQPVSAHKICKIFSLCQAKGGHFTKNLETIASGYFSYDSLPELAEAKTTKEQIAMCFDAYKDKNWKTLID
;
A
#
# COMPACT_ATOMS: atom_id res chain seq x y z
N MET A 1 -7.12 15.76 -12.79
CA MET A 1 -7.70 16.99 -12.18
C MET A 1 -7.51 18.22 -13.04
N ALA A 2 -6.30 18.47 -13.54
CA ALA A 2 -6.07 19.65 -14.39
C ALA A 2 -6.89 19.61 -15.68
N GLU A 3 -7.16 18.43 -16.23
CA GLU A 3 -7.98 18.28 -17.43
C GLU A 3 -9.47 18.53 -17.19
N LEU A 4 -9.92 18.48 -15.94
CA LEU A 4 -11.32 18.72 -15.57
C LEU A 4 -11.65 20.20 -15.48
N SER A 5 -10.64 21.05 -15.52
CA SER A 5 -10.79 22.46 -15.50
C SER A 5 -9.74 23.07 -16.42
N GLN A 6 -9.97 24.28 -16.88
CA GLN A 6 -9.00 24.97 -17.72
C GLN A 6 -7.95 25.72 -16.88
N VAL A 7 -7.75 25.26 -15.64
CA VAL A 7 -6.79 25.83 -14.71
C VAL A 7 -5.40 25.23 -14.98
N PRO A 8 -4.34 26.06 -15.04
CA PRO A 8 -2.98 25.54 -15.19
C PRO A 8 -2.61 24.54 -14.09
N ALA A 9 -1.84 23.51 -14.44
CA ALA A 9 -1.43 22.46 -13.50
C ALA A 9 -0.73 23.02 -12.26
N GLN A 10 0.09 24.06 -12.41
CA GLN A 10 0.78 24.69 -11.27
C GLN A 10 -0.21 25.29 -10.27
N LYS A 11 -1.27 25.89 -10.75
CA LYS A 11 -2.30 26.48 -9.89
C LYS A 11 -3.07 25.41 -9.14
N VAL A 12 -3.33 24.27 -9.77
CA VAL A 12 -3.96 23.12 -9.13
C VAL A 12 -3.04 22.58 -8.03
N ALA A 13 -1.74 22.44 -8.30
CA ALA A 13 -0.78 21.99 -7.33
C ALA A 13 -0.70 22.95 -6.13
N ASP A 14 -0.67 24.25 -6.37
CA ASP A 14 -0.64 25.27 -5.32
C ASP A 14 -1.90 25.21 -4.45
N LEU A 15 -3.05 24.98 -5.06
CA LEU A 15 -4.32 24.86 -4.34
C LEU A 15 -4.27 23.69 -3.34
N PHE A 16 -3.77 22.53 -3.76
CA PHE A 16 -3.64 21.36 -2.88
C PHE A 16 -2.55 21.56 -1.83
N ALA A 17 -1.43 22.17 -2.18
CA ALA A 17 -0.32 22.40 -1.26
C ALA A 17 -0.71 23.33 -0.11
N ASN A 18 -1.64 24.25 -0.37
CA ASN A 18 -2.08 25.25 0.60
C ASN A 18 -3.48 24.98 1.14
N GLU A 19 -3.93 23.72 1.05
CA GLU A 19 -5.25 23.32 1.54
C GLU A 19 -5.36 23.51 3.04
N THR A 20 -6.27 24.41 3.46
CA THR A 20 -6.54 24.71 4.87
C THR A 20 -8.01 24.45 5.23
N GLY A 21 -8.80 23.89 4.30
CA GLY A 21 -10.21 23.66 4.48
C GLY A 21 -10.54 22.40 5.26
N TYR A 22 -11.53 21.69 4.80
CA TYR A 22 -12.03 20.48 5.45
C TYR A 22 -10.98 19.37 5.45
N GLN A 23 -10.60 18.92 6.64
CA GLN A 23 -9.57 17.89 6.78
C GLN A 23 -10.15 16.51 6.50
N THR A 24 -9.46 15.73 5.69
CA THR A 24 -9.83 14.35 5.36
C THR A 24 -8.67 13.41 5.65
N PRO A 25 -8.95 12.11 5.84
CA PRO A 25 -7.85 11.15 5.98
C PRO A 25 -7.00 11.08 4.73
N LYS A 26 -5.71 10.88 4.91
CA LYS A 26 -4.83 10.49 3.81
C LYS A 26 -5.10 9.04 3.45
N ILE A 27 -4.96 8.70 2.18
CA ILE A 27 -5.14 7.32 1.71
C ILE A 27 -3.77 6.66 1.58
N ASP A 28 -3.61 5.52 2.24
CA ASP A 28 -2.41 4.68 2.16
C ASP A 28 -2.78 3.38 1.45
N THR A 29 -2.06 3.03 0.39
CA THR A 29 -2.34 1.83 -0.39
C THR A 29 -1.32 0.75 -0.05
N ARG A 30 -1.79 -0.49 0.14
CA ARG A 30 -0.94 -1.65 0.40
C ARG A 30 -1.32 -2.79 -0.53
N ALA A 31 -0.32 -3.42 -1.13
CA ALA A 31 -0.53 -4.55 -2.04
C ALA A 31 -0.17 -5.86 -1.37
N ALA A 32 -1.04 -6.86 -1.49
CA ALA A 32 -0.77 -8.23 -1.08
C ALA A 32 -0.55 -9.08 -2.33
N ILE A 33 0.67 -9.53 -2.52
CA ILE A 33 1.08 -10.35 -3.67
C ILE A 33 1.65 -11.65 -3.13
N PHE A 34 1.20 -12.77 -3.71
CA PHE A 34 1.58 -14.11 -3.24
C PHE A 34 2.27 -14.91 -4.35
N GLN A 35 3.22 -15.74 -3.92
CA GLN A 35 3.89 -16.71 -4.76
C GLN A 35 4.27 -17.91 -3.88
N ASP A 36 3.88 -19.11 -4.28
CA ASP A 36 4.15 -20.36 -3.53
C ASP A 36 3.71 -20.23 -2.07
N ASP A 37 2.51 -19.69 -1.84
CA ASP A 37 1.91 -19.49 -0.51
C ASP A 37 2.73 -18.58 0.40
N LYS A 38 3.55 -17.71 -0.17
CA LYS A 38 4.33 -16.70 0.54
C LYS A 38 3.93 -15.32 0.07
N ILE A 39 4.02 -14.36 0.99
CA ILE A 39 3.64 -12.97 0.71
C ILE A 39 4.86 -12.10 0.41
N LEU A 40 4.71 -11.22 -0.55
CA LEU A 40 5.76 -10.26 -0.92
C LEU A 40 5.86 -9.15 0.12
N LEU A 41 7.07 -8.96 0.64
CA LEU A 41 7.40 -7.81 1.50
C LEU A 41 8.61 -7.09 0.94
N VAL A 42 8.74 -5.82 1.28
CA VAL A 42 9.88 -5.00 0.93
C VAL A 42 10.56 -4.50 2.19
N GLN A 43 11.88 -4.43 2.17
CA GLN A 43 12.68 -3.97 3.29
C GLN A 43 13.03 -2.51 3.12
N GLU A 44 12.71 -1.72 4.13
CA GLU A 44 13.03 -0.30 4.19
C GLU A 44 14.48 -0.07 4.62
N SER A 45 14.98 1.16 4.46
CA SER A 45 16.35 1.51 4.81
C SER A 45 16.69 1.26 6.29
N ASN A 46 15.68 1.25 7.17
CA ASN A 46 15.86 0.95 8.60
C ASN A 46 15.94 -0.56 8.90
N GLY A 47 15.87 -1.41 7.86
CA GLY A 47 15.94 -2.86 8.00
C GLY A 47 14.61 -3.56 8.26
N LYS A 48 13.54 -2.80 8.48
CA LYS A 48 12.21 -3.38 8.76
C LYS A 48 11.44 -3.60 7.47
N TRP A 49 10.50 -4.53 7.52
CA TRP A 49 9.76 -5.00 6.34
C TRP A 49 8.29 -4.60 6.41
N ALA A 50 7.70 -4.36 5.23
CA ALA A 50 6.29 -3.99 5.11
C ALA A 50 5.74 -4.49 3.78
N LEU A 51 4.41 -4.50 3.67
CA LEU A 51 3.75 -4.66 2.38
C LEU A 51 4.13 -3.48 1.48
N PRO A 52 4.37 -3.71 0.18
CA PRO A 52 4.60 -2.61 -0.75
C PRO A 52 3.40 -1.67 -0.75
N GLY A 53 3.68 -0.38 -0.74
CA GLY A 53 2.62 0.61 -0.74
C GLY A 53 3.09 1.97 -0.24
N GLY A 54 2.15 2.89 -0.19
CA GLY A 54 2.43 4.25 0.27
C GLY A 54 1.21 5.13 0.13
N TRP A 55 1.38 6.39 0.47
CA TRP A 55 0.31 7.37 0.35
C TRP A 55 -0.10 7.54 -1.11
N CYS A 56 -1.41 7.59 -1.34
CA CYS A 56 -1.97 7.74 -2.66
C CYS A 56 -1.74 9.17 -3.16
N ASP A 57 -1.03 9.30 -4.27
CA ASP A 57 -0.79 10.59 -4.90
C ASP A 57 -2.11 11.17 -5.42
N VAL A 58 -2.23 12.50 -5.36
CA VAL A 58 -3.47 13.20 -5.70
C VAL A 58 -3.90 12.99 -7.15
N ASP A 59 -2.96 12.67 -8.04
CA ASP A 59 -3.21 12.45 -9.46
C ASP A 59 -3.35 10.96 -9.83
N GLN A 60 -3.42 10.07 -8.82
CA GLN A 60 -3.53 8.63 -9.02
C GLN A 60 -4.85 8.11 -8.44
N SER A 61 -5.45 7.14 -9.11
CA SER A 61 -6.51 6.37 -8.49
C SER A 61 -5.89 5.41 -7.45
N VAL A 62 -6.72 4.84 -6.59
CA VAL A 62 -6.23 3.86 -5.61
C VAL A 62 -5.56 2.68 -6.31
N ALA A 63 -6.16 2.15 -7.37
CA ALA A 63 -5.57 1.04 -8.11
C ALA A 63 -4.25 1.44 -8.78
N GLU A 64 -4.21 2.58 -9.44
CA GLU A 64 -3.00 3.08 -10.08
C GLU A 64 -1.87 3.28 -9.08
N ASN A 65 -2.17 3.88 -7.93
CA ASN A 65 -1.17 4.11 -6.90
C ASN A 65 -0.64 2.80 -6.30
N THR A 66 -1.54 1.84 -6.06
CA THR A 66 -1.14 0.53 -5.55
C THR A 66 -0.13 -0.13 -6.48
N LEU A 67 -0.44 -0.17 -7.78
CA LEU A 67 0.44 -0.81 -8.77
C LEU A 67 1.73 -0.01 -9.00
N LYS A 68 1.66 1.31 -8.94
CA LYS A 68 2.82 2.18 -9.04
C LYS A 68 3.80 1.89 -7.89
N GLU A 69 3.31 1.81 -6.66
CA GLU A 69 4.15 1.53 -5.49
C GLU A 69 4.80 0.14 -5.58
N VAL A 70 4.05 -0.87 -6.04
CA VAL A 70 4.60 -2.21 -6.26
C VAL A 70 5.76 -2.16 -7.25
N LYS A 71 5.59 -1.43 -8.35
CA LYS A 71 6.64 -1.30 -9.35
C LYS A 71 7.86 -0.55 -8.81
N GLU A 72 7.65 0.55 -8.13
CA GLU A 72 8.74 1.37 -7.59
C GLU A 72 9.51 0.64 -6.49
N GLU A 73 8.81 -0.01 -5.57
CA GLU A 73 9.43 -0.63 -4.39
C GLU A 73 9.91 -2.05 -4.62
N ALA A 74 9.19 -2.86 -5.40
CA ALA A 74 9.51 -4.27 -5.60
C ALA A 74 9.91 -4.61 -7.04
N GLY A 75 9.78 -3.69 -7.98
CA GLY A 75 10.11 -3.94 -9.38
C GLY A 75 9.13 -4.87 -10.10
N ILE A 76 7.97 -5.13 -9.51
CA ILE A 76 7.02 -6.12 -10.01
C ILE A 76 5.94 -5.41 -10.84
N ASP A 77 5.65 -5.98 -12.01
CA ASP A 77 4.47 -5.63 -12.81
C ASP A 77 3.31 -6.49 -12.30
N ALA A 78 2.22 -5.85 -11.93
CA ALA A 78 1.10 -6.56 -11.32
C ALA A 78 -0.24 -6.03 -11.81
N ILE A 79 -1.29 -6.81 -11.56
CA ILE A 79 -2.67 -6.38 -11.73
C ILE A 79 -3.37 -6.47 -10.37
N LEU A 80 -4.33 -5.59 -10.15
CA LEU A 80 -5.13 -5.59 -8.93
C LEU A 80 -6.37 -6.45 -9.16
N GLU A 81 -6.59 -7.43 -8.28
CA GLU A 81 -7.74 -8.34 -8.40
C GLU A 81 -8.94 -7.86 -7.60
N ARG A 82 -8.73 -7.52 -6.33
CA ARG A 82 -9.83 -7.08 -5.46
C ARG A 82 -9.31 -6.39 -4.20
N VAL A 83 -10.18 -5.64 -3.55
CA VAL A 83 -9.87 -4.98 -2.28
C VAL A 83 -10.05 -5.99 -1.14
N ILE A 84 -9.04 -6.12 -0.30
CA ILE A 84 -9.08 -6.99 0.88
C ILE A 84 -9.77 -6.28 2.03
N ALA A 85 -9.37 -5.05 2.32
CA ALA A 85 -9.88 -4.31 3.47
C ALA A 85 -9.65 -2.82 3.32
N ILE A 86 -10.51 -2.06 3.97
CA ILE A 86 -10.35 -0.62 4.16
C ILE A 86 -10.31 -0.41 5.67
N GLN A 87 -9.16 0.02 6.20
CA GLN A 87 -8.93 0.13 7.63
C GLN A 87 -8.62 1.55 8.06
N ASP A 88 -9.15 1.92 9.22
CA ASP A 88 -8.71 3.09 9.95
C ASP A 88 -7.39 2.72 10.65
N ARG A 89 -6.30 3.33 10.24
CA ARG A 89 -4.96 3.00 10.75
C ARG A 89 -4.90 3.03 12.28
N GLU A 90 -5.57 3.97 12.93
CA GLU A 90 -5.50 4.11 14.38
C GLU A 90 -6.05 2.91 15.14
N LYS A 91 -6.94 2.13 14.49
CA LYS A 91 -7.50 0.92 15.11
C LYS A 91 -6.60 -0.29 14.97
N HIS A 92 -5.55 -0.23 14.17
CA HIS A 92 -4.74 -1.41 13.84
C HIS A 92 -3.24 -1.22 14.00
N ASN A 93 -2.71 -0.01 13.85
CA ASN A 93 -1.27 0.24 13.85
C ASN A 93 -0.85 1.16 14.98
N GLN A 94 0.40 0.98 15.44
CA GLN A 94 1.06 1.81 16.46
C GLN A 94 2.37 2.34 15.91
N PRO A 95 2.86 3.47 16.38
CA PRO A 95 2.21 4.42 17.31
C PRO A 95 1.13 5.24 16.63
N VAL A 96 0.40 6.02 17.41
CA VAL A 96 -0.62 6.94 16.88
C VAL A 96 0.06 7.90 15.90
N SER A 97 -0.55 8.08 14.73
CA SER A 97 -0.05 9.00 13.71
C SER A 97 -0.60 10.39 13.89
N ALA A 98 0.20 11.40 13.53
CA ALA A 98 -0.26 12.79 13.47
C ALA A 98 -1.34 12.98 12.40
N HIS A 99 -1.34 12.11 11.38
CA HIS A 99 -2.33 12.14 10.31
C HIS A 99 -3.37 11.03 10.49
N LYS A 100 -4.62 11.35 10.22
CA LYS A 100 -5.64 10.34 10.05
C LYS A 100 -5.36 9.62 8.73
N ILE A 101 -5.33 8.30 8.75
CA ILE A 101 -4.97 7.51 7.56
C ILE A 101 -5.98 6.41 7.33
N CYS A 102 -6.47 6.33 6.10
CA CYS A 102 -7.34 5.27 5.60
C CYS A 102 -6.45 4.31 4.81
N LYS A 103 -6.26 3.08 5.31
CA LYS A 103 -5.42 2.07 4.67
C LYS A 103 -6.27 1.16 3.79
N ILE A 104 -5.88 1.07 2.52
CA ILE A 104 -6.58 0.20 1.57
C ILE A 104 -5.64 -0.93 1.17
N PHE A 105 -6.02 -2.15 1.54
CA PHE A 105 -5.29 -3.38 1.22
C PHE A 105 -5.92 -4.02 0.00
N SER A 106 -5.12 -4.32 -1.01
CA SER A 106 -5.62 -4.93 -2.25
C SER A 106 -4.84 -6.19 -2.58
N LEU A 107 -5.56 -7.23 -2.99
CA LEU A 107 -4.96 -8.45 -3.51
C LEU A 107 -4.54 -8.19 -4.95
N CYS A 108 -3.27 -8.40 -5.23
CA CYS A 108 -2.70 -8.20 -6.56
C CYS A 108 -2.02 -9.47 -7.05
N GLN A 109 -1.91 -9.61 -8.36
CA GLN A 109 -1.23 -10.74 -8.99
C GLN A 109 -0.02 -10.24 -9.76
N ALA A 110 1.14 -10.83 -9.47
CA ALA A 110 2.36 -10.51 -10.20
C ALA A 110 2.30 -11.02 -11.64
N LYS A 111 2.77 -10.20 -12.58
CA LYS A 111 2.81 -10.54 -14.02
C LYS A 111 4.23 -10.58 -14.57
N GLY A 112 5.22 -10.17 -13.80
CA GLY A 112 6.61 -10.15 -14.22
C GLY A 112 7.40 -9.11 -13.47
N GLY A 113 8.61 -8.84 -13.97
CA GLY A 113 9.48 -7.86 -13.35
C GLY A 113 10.46 -8.48 -12.35
N HIS A 114 11.37 -7.66 -11.86
CA HIS A 114 12.36 -8.07 -10.86
C HIS A 114 12.75 -6.87 -10.00
N PHE A 115 13.19 -7.16 -8.79
CA PHE A 115 13.62 -6.15 -7.85
C PHE A 115 14.96 -5.54 -8.24
N THR A 116 15.06 -4.21 -8.10
CA THR A 116 16.34 -3.49 -8.15
C THR A 116 16.36 -2.55 -6.94
N LYS A 117 17.45 -2.60 -6.19
CA LYS A 117 17.63 -1.73 -5.02
C LYS A 117 17.45 -0.27 -5.40
N ASN A 118 16.75 0.49 -4.57
CA ASN A 118 16.48 1.90 -4.80
C ASN A 118 16.63 2.69 -3.48
N LEU A 119 16.31 3.98 -3.50
CA LEU A 119 16.48 4.84 -2.31
C LEU A 119 15.57 4.47 -1.15
N GLU A 120 14.40 3.92 -1.43
CA GLU A 120 13.40 3.63 -0.41
C GLU A 120 13.45 2.19 0.08
N THR A 121 13.77 1.25 -0.81
CA THR A 121 13.76 -0.18 -0.49
C THR A 121 15.10 -0.81 -0.81
N ILE A 122 15.65 -1.56 0.13
CA ILE A 122 16.95 -2.20 0.01
C ILE A 122 16.86 -3.69 -0.35
N ALA A 123 15.69 -4.29 -0.19
CA ALA A 123 15.45 -5.69 -0.54
C ALA A 123 13.98 -5.96 -0.74
N SER A 124 13.66 -7.04 -1.43
CA SER A 124 12.32 -7.59 -1.50
C SER A 124 12.40 -9.10 -1.35
N GLY A 125 11.33 -9.72 -0.91
CA GLY A 125 11.29 -11.17 -0.76
C GLY A 125 9.90 -11.67 -0.44
N TYR A 126 9.71 -12.97 -0.62
CA TYR A 126 8.47 -13.66 -0.28
C TYR A 126 8.66 -14.44 1.01
N PHE A 127 7.71 -14.31 1.92
CA PHE A 127 7.80 -14.90 3.25
C PHE A 127 6.55 -15.70 3.56
N SER A 128 6.74 -16.87 4.19
CA SER A 128 5.64 -17.63 4.75
C SER A 128 5.16 -16.95 6.03
N TYR A 129 3.90 -17.16 6.38
CA TYR A 129 3.34 -16.55 7.60
C TYR A 129 4.13 -16.97 8.86
N ASP A 130 4.65 -18.20 8.88
CA ASP A 130 5.37 -18.72 10.05
C ASP A 130 6.81 -18.19 10.15
N SER A 131 7.30 -17.51 9.14
CA SER A 131 8.70 -17.06 9.08
C SER A 131 8.79 -15.58 8.66
N LEU A 132 7.92 -14.75 9.19
CA LEU A 132 7.92 -13.32 8.88
C LEU A 132 9.15 -12.64 9.48
N PRO A 133 9.76 -11.69 8.75
CA PRO A 133 10.85 -10.89 9.28
C PRO A 133 10.34 -9.81 10.23
N GLU A 134 11.25 -9.02 10.80
CA GLU A 134 10.86 -7.88 11.63
C GLU A 134 10.07 -6.87 10.80
N LEU A 135 8.85 -6.56 11.25
CA LEU A 135 7.93 -5.71 10.52
C LEU A 135 8.03 -4.25 10.95
N ALA A 136 7.82 -3.35 9.98
CA ALA A 136 7.59 -1.94 10.23
C ALA A 136 6.13 -1.78 10.69
N GLU A 137 5.87 -1.98 11.97
CA GLU A 137 4.51 -2.11 12.49
C GLU A 137 3.65 -0.85 12.34
N ALA A 138 4.28 0.30 12.20
CA ALA A 138 3.56 1.54 11.89
C ALA A 138 2.88 1.48 10.52
N LYS A 139 3.32 0.58 9.65
CA LYS A 139 2.81 0.41 8.28
C LYS A 139 2.13 -0.92 8.06
N THR A 140 2.68 -1.99 8.62
CA THR A 140 2.20 -3.37 8.39
C THR A 140 2.35 -4.18 9.67
N THR A 141 1.25 -4.70 10.18
CA THR A 141 1.26 -5.58 11.35
C THR A 141 1.15 -7.04 10.93
N LYS A 142 1.50 -7.93 11.86
CA LYS A 142 1.34 -9.37 11.64
C LYS A 142 -0.13 -9.72 11.40
N GLU A 143 -1.04 -9.07 12.12
CA GLU A 143 -2.48 -9.29 11.98
C GLU A 143 -2.98 -8.85 10.60
N GLN A 144 -2.45 -7.76 10.08
CA GLN A 144 -2.79 -7.32 8.72
C GLN A 144 -2.29 -8.31 7.67
N ILE A 145 -1.12 -8.88 7.88
CA ILE A 145 -0.59 -9.94 7.00
C ILE A 145 -1.46 -11.19 7.09
N ALA A 146 -1.87 -11.58 8.30
CA ALA A 146 -2.77 -12.73 8.47
C ALA A 146 -4.07 -12.53 7.70
N MET A 147 -4.64 -11.34 7.77
CA MET A 147 -5.83 -10.96 7.00
C MET A 147 -5.61 -11.13 5.50
N CYS A 148 -4.44 -10.71 5.01
CA CYS A 148 -4.11 -10.85 3.59
C CYS A 148 -4.01 -12.33 3.18
N PHE A 149 -3.42 -13.18 4.02
CA PHE A 149 -3.39 -14.62 3.77
C PHE A 149 -4.79 -15.22 3.74
N ASP A 150 -5.65 -14.83 4.67
CA ASP A 150 -7.03 -15.31 4.71
C ASP A 150 -7.78 -14.92 3.44
N ALA A 151 -7.63 -13.68 3.00
CA ALA A 151 -8.25 -13.20 1.78
C ALA A 151 -7.74 -13.92 0.53
N TYR A 152 -6.45 -14.21 0.50
CA TYR A 152 -5.82 -14.96 -0.58
C TYR A 152 -6.39 -16.37 -0.72
N LYS A 153 -6.64 -17.02 0.41
CA LYS A 153 -7.13 -18.42 0.44
C LYS A 153 -8.64 -18.52 0.20
N ASP A 154 -9.38 -17.46 0.47
CA ASP A 154 -10.84 -17.46 0.38
C ASP A 154 -11.33 -16.78 -0.89
N LYS A 155 -11.74 -17.60 -1.87
CA LYS A 155 -12.25 -17.07 -3.16
C LYS A 155 -13.54 -16.26 -3.01
N ASN A 156 -14.23 -16.40 -1.88
CA ASN A 156 -15.47 -15.69 -1.59
C ASN A 156 -15.25 -14.57 -0.57
N TRP A 157 -14.03 -14.13 -0.44
CA TRP A 157 -13.67 -13.06 0.48
C TRP A 157 -14.50 -11.81 0.27
N LYS A 158 -15.05 -11.30 1.35
CA LYS A 158 -15.77 -10.02 1.33
C LYS A 158 -14.88 -8.96 1.96
N THR A 159 -14.75 -7.83 1.29
CA THR A 159 -13.95 -6.71 1.77
C THR A 159 -14.35 -6.34 3.19
N LEU A 160 -13.37 -6.30 4.10
CA LEU A 160 -13.56 -5.83 5.46
C LEU A 160 -13.48 -4.30 5.49
N ILE A 161 -14.35 -3.68 6.24
CA ILE A 161 -14.38 -2.22 6.36
C ILE A 161 -14.56 -1.84 7.82
N ASP A 162 -13.67 -0.99 8.31
CA ASP A 162 -13.84 -0.37 9.63
C ASP A 162 -14.97 0.67 9.62
#